data_dac66d3491e875e0945fdd834089ece3
#
_entry.id   dac66d3491e875e0945fdd834089ece3
#
_cell.length_a   1.000
_cell.length_b   1.000
_cell.length_c   1.000
_cell.angle_alpha   90.00
_cell.angle_beta   90.00
_cell.angle_gamma   90.00
#
_symmetry.space_group_name_H-M   'P 1'
#
loop_
_entity.id
_entity.type
_entity.pdbx_description
1 polymer ?
#
loop_
_entity_poly.entity_id
_entity_poly.type
_entity_poly.pdbx_seq_one_letter_code
_entity_poly.pdbx_strand_id
1 'polypeptide(L)'
;RYGVSKEQRDAYRFCIIPGFSTPEWSKGAVMYQILVDRFYNGDTSNDVLTDEYYYIRSTSRKMESWDQCPSDFSVAEFYGGDLEGVRQKLDYLQNLGVEVIYFNPLFVSPSNHKYDIQDYDHIDPHYGKIVEDGGELLKDGVSDNRKATRYINRVTNKKNLEASNQFFAELVEEIHSRGMKVILDGVFNHCGSFNKWLDREEIYQVSGDYEDGAFISKDSPYRNFFGFQDQFAWPYNTTYEGWWGHDTLPKLNYEGSEELYDDIMRVAAKWVSPPYNVDGWRLDVAADLGHSPEMNHKFWRDFRKSVKTANPDAIILAEHYGDPKEWLQRGDQWDTVMNYDAFMEPLTWFLTGMEKHSDESKPELKGSVKDFEGSMRHYMASFQTSQLLCAMNELSNHDHSRFMTRTNEKVGRA
;
A
#
# COMPACT_ATOMS: atom_id res chain seq x y z
N ARG A 1 -29.85 -18.00 -22.93
CA ARG A 1 -31.33 -18.04 -23.00
C ARG A 1 -31.84 -16.89 -22.12
N TYR A 2 -32.52 -15.92 -22.69
CA TYR A 2 -33.22 -14.87 -21.94
C TYR A 2 -34.55 -15.47 -21.47
N GLY A 3 -34.78 -15.48 -20.16
CA GLY A 3 -36.04 -15.91 -19.56
C GLY A 3 -36.96 -14.71 -19.36
N VAL A 4 -38.26 -14.90 -19.71
CA VAL A 4 -39.29 -13.91 -19.32
C VAL A 4 -39.87 -14.37 -18.00
N SER A 5 -39.79 -13.55 -16.95
CA SER A 5 -40.45 -13.83 -15.67
C SER A 5 -41.72 -12.98 -15.56
N LYS A 6 -42.77 -13.55 -14.99
CA LYS A 6 -43.99 -12.82 -14.62
C LYS A 6 -43.88 -12.12 -13.29
N GLU A 7 -42.83 -12.42 -12.52
CA GLU A 7 -42.54 -11.79 -11.25
C GLU A 7 -41.49 -10.70 -11.43
N GLN A 8 -41.71 -9.53 -10.85
CA GLN A 8 -40.70 -8.48 -10.78
C GLN A 8 -39.60 -8.97 -9.85
N ARG A 9 -38.42 -9.31 -10.44
CA ARG A 9 -37.23 -9.61 -9.68
C ARG A 9 -36.40 -8.33 -9.54
N ASP A 10 -35.51 -8.29 -8.53
CA ASP A 10 -34.55 -7.19 -8.38
C ASP A 10 -33.80 -6.98 -9.68
N ALA A 11 -33.84 -5.73 -10.17
CA ALA A 11 -33.14 -5.38 -11.39
C ALA A 11 -31.67 -5.13 -11.09
N TYR A 12 -30.80 -5.86 -11.78
CA TYR A 12 -29.38 -5.50 -11.79
C TYR A 12 -29.20 -4.20 -12.54
N ARG A 13 -28.64 -3.21 -11.84
CA ARG A 13 -28.27 -1.92 -12.45
C ARG A 13 -26.81 -2.03 -12.86
N PHE A 14 -26.53 -1.98 -14.14
CA PHE A 14 -25.18 -1.85 -14.66
C PHE A 14 -25.02 -0.53 -15.39
N CYS A 15 -23.80 0.00 -15.39
CA CYS A 15 -23.48 1.26 -16.06
C CYS A 15 -22.73 0.98 -17.36
N ILE A 16 -23.07 1.73 -18.40
CA ILE A 16 -22.30 1.77 -19.64
C ILE A 16 -21.65 3.14 -19.73
N ILE A 17 -20.33 3.18 -19.77
CA ILE A 17 -19.55 4.41 -19.87
C ILE A 17 -18.95 4.48 -21.28
N PRO A 18 -19.52 5.29 -22.18
CA PRO A 18 -19.01 5.38 -23.55
C PRO A 18 -17.56 5.89 -23.55
N GLY A 19 -16.70 5.21 -24.31
CA GLY A 19 -15.29 5.59 -24.45
C GLY A 19 -14.39 5.24 -23.26
N PHE A 20 -14.91 4.64 -22.18
CA PHE A 20 -14.09 4.17 -21.08
C PHE A 20 -13.46 2.82 -21.44
N SER A 21 -12.17 2.69 -21.18
CA SER A 21 -11.42 1.44 -21.28
C SER A 21 -10.40 1.35 -20.15
N THR A 22 -10.06 0.14 -19.79
CA THR A 22 -8.94 -0.17 -18.92
C THR A 22 -7.73 -0.62 -19.76
N PRO A 23 -6.50 -0.54 -19.25
CA PRO A 23 -5.32 -1.02 -19.96
C PRO A 23 -5.48 -2.49 -20.41
N GLU A 24 -5.20 -2.79 -21.68
CA GLU A 24 -5.39 -4.15 -22.21
C GLU A 24 -4.52 -5.19 -21.51
N TRP A 25 -3.29 -4.83 -21.13
CA TRP A 25 -2.36 -5.72 -20.45
C TRP A 25 -2.87 -6.21 -19.08
N SER A 26 -3.77 -5.46 -18.43
CA SER A 26 -4.27 -5.78 -17.09
C SER A 26 -5.45 -6.76 -17.10
N LYS A 27 -6.08 -7.00 -18.26
CA LYS A 27 -7.25 -7.84 -18.38
C LYS A 27 -6.90 -9.33 -18.29
N GLY A 28 -7.27 -9.95 -17.18
CA GLY A 28 -6.99 -11.35 -16.90
C GLY A 28 -5.52 -11.65 -16.62
N ALA A 29 -4.72 -10.64 -16.35
CA ALA A 29 -3.29 -10.79 -16.06
C ALA A 29 -3.04 -11.54 -14.74
N VAL A 30 -2.02 -12.39 -14.73
CA VAL A 30 -1.56 -13.13 -13.56
C VAL A 30 -0.68 -12.20 -12.72
N MET A 31 -1.20 -11.76 -11.57
CA MET A 31 -0.46 -10.92 -10.63
C MET A 31 0.20 -11.74 -9.53
N TYR A 32 1.39 -11.33 -9.12
CA TYR A 32 2.07 -11.84 -7.94
C TYR A 32 2.35 -10.68 -6.97
N GLN A 33 1.74 -10.72 -5.78
CA GLN A 33 1.97 -9.75 -4.72
C GLN A 33 3.25 -10.08 -3.97
N ILE A 34 4.11 -9.08 -3.76
CA ILE A 34 5.36 -9.21 -3.03
C ILE A 34 5.38 -8.27 -1.82
N LEU A 35 5.36 -8.84 -0.61
CA LEU A 35 5.79 -8.18 0.61
C LEU A 35 7.30 -8.37 0.69
N VAL A 36 8.06 -7.34 0.33
CA VAL A 36 9.49 -7.44 0.00
C VAL A 36 10.32 -8.01 1.15
N ASP A 37 10.13 -7.51 2.38
CA ASP A 37 10.82 -8.03 3.57
C ASP A 37 10.69 -9.57 3.73
N ARG A 38 9.62 -10.15 3.22
CA ARG A 38 9.25 -11.57 3.39
C ARG A 38 9.41 -12.38 2.12
N PHE A 39 10.16 -11.90 1.11
CA PHE A 39 10.29 -12.57 -0.17
C PHE A 39 11.66 -13.26 -0.35
N TYR A 40 12.73 -12.51 -0.47
CA TYR A 40 14.08 -13.04 -0.61
C TYR A 40 15.13 -11.96 -0.32
N ASN A 41 16.15 -12.29 0.48
CA ASN A 41 17.28 -11.40 0.77
C ASN A 41 18.36 -11.58 -0.30
N GLY A 42 18.59 -10.57 -1.10
CA GLY A 42 19.60 -10.57 -2.18
C GLY A 42 20.88 -9.82 -1.83
N ASP A 43 20.77 -8.85 -0.89
CA ASP A 43 21.88 -7.98 -0.49
C ASP A 43 21.85 -7.73 1.03
N THR A 44 22.61 -8.52 1.78
CA THR A 44 22.62 -8.41 3.24
C THR A 44 23.25 -7.12 3.78
N SER A 45 23.83 -6.28 2.90
CA SER A 45 24.44 -5.01 3.32
C SER A 45 23.41 -3.92 3.61
N ASN A 46 22.19 -4.07 3.08
CA ASN A 46 21.09 -3.14 3.30
C ASN A 46 20.10 -3.59 4.40
N ASP A 47 20.32 -4.74 5.02
CA ASP A 47 19.44 -5.25 6.06
C ASP A 47 19.21 -4.23 7.19
N VAL A 48 17.96 -4.15 7.66
CA VAL A 48 17.65 -3.50 8.95
C VAL A 48 18.35 -4.28 10.06
N LEU A 49 19.08 -3.57 10.90
CA LEU A 49 19.84 -4.19 11.99
C LEU A 49 19.03 -4.26 13.28
N THR A 50 19.37 -5.19 14.15
CA THR A 50 18.86 -5.19 15.52
C THR A 50 19.33 -3.92 16.23
N ASP A 51 18.42 -3.27 16.97
CA ASP A 51 18.64 -2.00 17.68
C ASP A 51 19.03 -0.82 16.76
N GLU A 52 18.61 -0.82 15.49
CA GLU A 52 18.92 0.26 14.58
C GLU A 52 18.09 1.52 14.92
N TYR A 53 16.82 1.34 15.29
CA TYR A 53 15.91 2.40 15.77
C TYR A 53 14.81 1.80 16.65
N TYR A 54 14.01 2.66 17.30
CA TYR A 54 12.88 2.27 18.11
C TYR A 54 11.56 2.55 17.36
N TYR A 55 10.67 1.56 17.28
CA TYR A 55 9.37 1.72 16.67
C TYR A 55 8.27 1.04 17.48
N ILE A 56 7.23 1.82 17.82
CA ILE A 56 6.05 1.46 18.62
C ILE A 56 6.43 0.93 20.01
N ARG A 57 6.87 -0.28 20.16
CA ARG A 57 7.07 -0.93 21.50
C ARG A 57 8.45 -1.57 21.66
N SER A 58 9.24 -1.59 20.62
CA SER A 58 10.52 -2.27 20.62
C SER A 58 11.50 -1.59 19.68
N THR A 59 12.78 -1.89 19.83
CA THR A 59 13.77 -1.62 18.79
C THR A 59 13.57 -2.56 17.60
N SER A 60 14.06 -2.13 16.43
CA SER A 60 14.13 -2.99 15.25
C SER A 60 14.91 -4.28 15.55
N ARG A 61 14.48 -5.37 14.92
CA ARG A 61 15.08 -6.70 15.12
C ARG A 61 15.28 -7.38 13.76
N LYS A 62 16.52 -7.71 13.44
CA LYS A 62 16.83 -8.59 12.34
C LYS A 62 16.56 -10.04 12.77
N MET A 63 15.77 -10.77 11.97
CA MET A 63 15.49 -12.17 12.20
C MET A 63 16.71 -13.03 11.81
N GLU A 64 17.02 -14.04 12.63
CA GLU A 64 18.22 -14.89 12.44
C GLU A 64 18.00 -15.96 11.36
N SER A 65 16.76 -16.37 11.15
CA SER A 65 16.40 -17.44 10.21
C SER A 65 15.06 -17.18 9.54
N TRP A 66 14.98 -17.51 8.27
CA TRP A 66 13.73 -17.50 7.48
C TRP A 66 12.72 -18.55 7.93
N ASP A 67 13.15 -19.58 8.67
CA ASP A 67 12.28 -20.61 9.24
C ASP A 67 11.65 -20.19 10.59
N GLN A 68 12.08 -19.06 11.14
CA GLN A 68 11.54 -18.53 12.38
C GLN A 68 10.17 -17.87 12.11
N CYS A 69 9.16 -18.23 12.92
CA CYS A 69 7.86 -17.56 12.82
C CYS A 69 7.94 -16.13 13.36
N PRO A 70 7.24 -15.16 12.72
CA PRO A 70 7.09 -13.84 13.31
C PRO A 70 6.32 -13.90 14.63
N SER A 71 6.58 -12.95 15.52
CA SER A 71 5.81 -12.79 16.76
C SER A 71 4.41 -12.24 16.48
N ASP A 72 3.52 -12.28 17.46
CA ASP A 72 2.15 -11.75 17.35
C ASP A 72 2.12 -10.24 17.04
N PHE A 73 3.20 -9.52 17.35
CA PHE A 73 3.34 -8.10 17.09
C PHE A 73 4.68 -7.80 16.43
N SER A 74 4.78 -8.14 15.14
CA SER A 74 6.05 -8.26 14.43
C SER A 74 6.41 -7.08 13.52
N VAL A 75 5.84 -5.88 13.71
CA VAL A 75 6.05 -4.73 12.80
C VAL A 75 7.50 -4.25 12.72
N ALA A 76 8.30 -4.51 13.77
CA ALA A 76 9.72 -4.18 13.85
C ALA A 76 10.65 -5.40 13.67
N GLU A 77 10.12 -6.55 13.20
CA GLU A 77 10.89 -7.75 12.90
C GLU A 77 11.15 -7.88 11.41
N PHE A 78 12.41 -7.90 11.00
CA PHE A 78 12.83 -7.87 9.60
C PHE A 78 13.54 -9.14 9.19
N TYR A 79 13.10 -9.76 8.08
CA TYR A 79 13.76 -10.93 7.49
C TYR A 79 14.82 -10.53 6.47
N GLY A 80 14.85 -9.27 6.07
CA GLY A 80 15.85 -8.71 5.18
C GLY A 80 15.59 -8.98 3.70
N GLY A 81 14.37 -9.31 3.31
CA GLY A 81 14.02 -9.33 1.88
C GLY A 81 14.15 -7.95 1.27
N ASP A 82 14.65 -7.87 0.03
CA ASP A 82 14.98 -6.63 -0.66
C ASP A 82 14.73 -6.70 -2.17
N LEU A 83 14.91 -5.60 -2.88
CA LEU A 83 14.69 -5.51 -4.33
C LEU A 83 15.77 -6.24 -5.13
N GLU A 84 16.98 -6.41 -4.59
CA GLU A 84 18.00 -7.29 -5.20
C GLU A 84 17.55 -8.75 -5.14
N GLY A 85 16.93 -9.16 -4.04
CA GLY A 85 16.31 -10.47 -3.91
C GLY A 85 15.18 -10.69 -4.93
N VAL A 86 14.34 -9.68 -5.14
CA VAL A 86 13.33 -9.73 -6.21
C VAL A 86 14.00 -9.89 -7.56
N ARG A 87 15.04 -9.11 -7.86
CA ARG A 87 15.81 -9.17 -9.10
C ARG A 87 16.35 -10.58 -9.36
N GLN A 88 16.96 -11.20 -8.34
CA GLN A 88 17.48 -12.57 -8.42
C GLN A 88 16.39 -13.64 -8.65
N LYS A 89 15.13 -13.32 -8.35
CA LYS A 89 13.97 -14.22 -8.50
C LYS A 89 13.12 -13.93 -9.75
N LEU A 90 13.53 -13.02 -10.63
CA LEU A 90 12.74 -12.70 -11.83
C LEU A 90 12.55 -13.91 -12.75
N ASP A 91 13.56 -14.79 -12.91
CA ASP A 91 13.42 -16.02 -13.68
C ASP A 91 12.39 -16.97 -13.06
N TYR A 92 12.37 -17.07 -11.73
CA TYR A 92 11.37 -17.87 -11.02
C TYR A 92 9.97 -17.32 -11.26
N LEU A 93 9.76 -16.02 -11.12
CA LEU A 93 8.45 -15.38 -11.34
C LEU A 93 7.99 -15.55 -12.79
N GLN A 94 8.87 -15.34 -13.76
CA GLN A 94 8.57 -15.52 -15.17
C GLN A 94 8.21 -16.97 -15.49
N ASN A 95 8.95 -17.97 -14.97
CA ASN A 95 8.67 -19.38 -15.15
C ASN A 95 7.35 -19.82 -14.46
N LEU A 96 6.95 -19.10 -13.40
CA LEU A 96 5.65 -19.32 -12.74
C LEU A 96 4.47 -18.78 -13.58
N GLY A 97 4.75 -18.00 -14.62
CA GLY A 97 3.75 -17.37 -15.48
C GLY A 97 3.23 -16.03 -14.94
N VAL A 98 4.01 -15.38 -14.08
CA VAL A 98 3.67 -14.04 -13.58
C VAL A 98 3.78 -13.02 -14.71
N GLU A 99 2.74 -12.21 -14.88
CA GLU A 99 2.66 -11.15 -15.87
C GLU A 99 2.76 -9.76 -15.21
N VAL A 100 2.39 -9.67 -13.92
CA VAL A 100 2.41 -8.41 -13.16
C VAL A 100 2.97 -8.66 -11.77
N ILE A 101 3.95 -7.86 -11.37
CA ILE A 101 4.44 -7.81 -9.99
C ILE A 101 3.74 -6.63 -9.28
N TYR A 102 2.96 -6.93 -8.26
CA TYR A 102 2.42 -5.94 -7.36
C TYR A 102 3.26 -5.90 -6.09
N PHE A 103 3.92 -4.79 -5.84
CA PHE A 103 4.69 -4.57 -4.63
C PHE A 103 3.81 -3.95 -3.53
N ASN A 104 3.82 -4.54 -2.32
CA ASN A 104 3.48 -3.80 -1.11
C ASN A 104 4.37 -2.55 -1.01
N PRO A 105 4.05 -1.55 -0.16
CA PRO A 105 4.77 -0.28 -0.17
C PRO A 105 6.28 -0.43 -0.15
N LEU A 106 6.97 0.35 -0.98
CA LEU A 106 8.44 0.34 -1.13
C LEU A 106 9.11 1.59 -0.58
N PHE A 107 8.34 2.62 -0.28
CA PHE A 107 8.87 3.91 0.14
C PHE A 107 9.48 3.85 1.53
N VAL A 108 10.37 4.79 1.84
CA VAL A 108 11.02 4.87 3.15
C VAL A 108 9.97 4.79 4.26
N SER A 109 10.13 3.85 5.18
CA SER A 109 9.18 3.59 6.27
C SER A 109 9.82 2.78 7.39
N PRO A 110 9.46 3.01 8.66
CA PRO A 110 10.08 2.33 9.79
C PRO A 110 9.58 0.89 10.01
N SER A 111 8.40 0.52 9.52
CA SER A 111 7.89 -0.85 9.67
C SER A 111 8.33 -1.78 8.55
N ASN A 112 8.21 -3.09 8.79
CA ASN A 112 8.43 -4.10 7.76
C ASN A 112 7.34 -4.15 6.69
N HIS A 113 6.12 -3.70 7.01
CA HIS A 113 4.99 -3.64 6.07
C HIS A 113 4.96 -2.35 5.24
N LYS A 114 5.58 -1.28 5.73
CA LYS A 114 5.77 0.03 5.08
C LYS A 114 4.50 0.81 4.72
N TYR A 115 3.36 0.53 5.37
CA TYR A 115 2.16 1.37 5.25
C TYR A 115 2.21 2.67 6.07
N ASP A 116 3.31 2.93 6.76
CA ASP A 116 3.61 4.11 7.56
C ASP A 116 4.72 4.95 6.90
N ILE A 117 4.39 5.47 5.70
CA ILE A 117 5.36 6.10 4.81
C ILE A 117 6.03 7.31 5.45
N GLN A 118 7.35 7.33 5.38
CA GLN A 118 8.23 8.39 5.87
C GLN A 118 8.61 9.39 4.79
N ASP A 119 8.82 8.92 3.56
CA ASP A 119 9.15 9.75 2.39
C ASP A 119 8.58 9.15 1.11
N TYR A 120 7.64 9.84 0.47
CA TYR A 120 6.99 9.40 -0.78
C TYR A 120 7.85 9.55 -2.03
N ASP A 121 8.96 10.26 -1.93
CA ASP A 121 9.84 10.52 -3.06
C ASP A 121 10.94 9.48 -3.26
N HIS A 122 11.13 8.58 -2.30
CA HIS A 122 12.27 7.68 -2.33
C HIS A 122 11.89 6.26 -1.92
N ILE A 123 12.47 5.31 -2.66
CA ILE A 123 12.52 3.90 -2.28
C ILE A 123 13.34 3.75 -1.01
N ASP A 124 12.88 2.93 -0.09
CA ASP A 124 13.59 2.67 1.17
C ASP A 124 15.00 2.10 0.89
N PRO A 125 16.07 2.72 1.40
CA PRO A 125 17.42 2.21 1.23
C PRO A 125 17.64 0.78 1.77
N HIS A 126 16.84 0.35 2.76
CA HIS A 126 16.86 -1.03 3.24
C HIS A 126 16.27 -2.04 2.23
N TYR A 127 15.48 -1.55 1.26
CA TYR A 127 15.06 -2.34 0.10
C TYR A 127 15.91 -2.07 -1.14
N GLY A 128 16.54 -0.90 -1.21
CA GLY A 128 17.33 -0.44 -2.33
C GLY A 128 18.83 -0.57 -2.10
N LYS A 129 19.52 0.57 -2.06
CA LYS A 129 20.98 0.65 -1.93
C LYS A 129 21.41 1.60 -0.82
N ILE A 130 22.24 1.13 0.08
CA ILE A 130 22.95 1.93 1.08
C ILE A 130 24.39 2.11 0.58
N VAL A 131 24.70 3.27 0.00
CA VAL A 131 26.05 3.58 -0.56
C VAL A 131 26.93 4.33 0.44
N GLU A 132 26.32 5.01 1.41
CA GLU A 132 27.00 5.61 2.56
C GLU A 132 26.36 5.06 3.83
N ASP A 133 27.10 4.22 4.54
CA ASP A 133 26.67 3.64 5.82
C ASP A 133 27.58 4.14 6.96
N GLY A 134 26.97 4.47 8.08
CA GLY A 134 27.71 4.95 9.25
C GLY A 134 26.77 5.43 10.35
N GLY A 135 27.34 5.69 11.51
CA GLY A 135 26.58 6.05 12.71
C GLY A 135 26.43 4.87 13.68
N GLU A 136 25.74 5.13 14.77
CA GLU A 136 25.62 4.21 15.91
C GLU A 136 24.22 3.60 15.95
N LEU A 137 24.16 2.34 16.41
CA LEU A 137 22.92 1.67 16.81
C LEU A 137 22.45 2.22 18.16
N LEU A 138 21.16 2.07 18.46
CA LEU A 138 20.65 2.38 19.79
C LEU A 138 21.30 1.48 20.85
N LYS A 139 21.60 2.06 22.00
CA LYS A 139 22.07 1.28 23.16
C LYS A 139 20.87 0.64 23.86
N ASP A 140 21.16 -0.44 24.57
CA ASP A 140 20.13 -1.13 25.35
C ASP A 140 19.32 -0.15 26.23
N GLY A 141 17.99 -0.29 26.18
CA GLY A 141 17.05 0.54 26.91
C GLY A 141 16.84 1.97 26.37
N VAL A 142 17.43 2.33 25.24
CA VAL A 142 17.25 3.64 24.59
C VAL A 142 16.14 3.56 23.55
N SER A 143 15.14 4.45 23.67
CA SER A 143 14.03 4.58 22.72
C SER A 143 14.03 5.94 21.98
N ASP A 144 15.02 6.77 22.20
CA ASP A 144 15.18 8.10 21.60
C ASP A 144 15.82 7.99 20.22
N ASN A 145 15.02 8.10 19.17
CA ASN A 145 15.45 7.93 17.78
C ASN A 145 16.42 9.03 17.29
N ARG A 146 16.54 10.17 17.99
CA ARG A 146 17.58 11.16 17.71
C ARG A 146 18.99 10.60 17.90
N LYS A 147 19.12 9.49 18.64
CA LYS A 147 20.37 8.76 18.87
C LYS A 147 20.60 7.59 17.91
N ALA A 148 19.60 7.26 17.11
CA ALA A 148 19.65 6.23 16.07
C ALA A 148 20.41 6.74 14.83
N THR A 149 21.66 7.20 15.03
CA THR A 149 22.38 7.95 14.00
C THR A 149 22.70 7.13 12.77
N ARG A 150 22.77 5.79 12.88
CA ARG A 150 22.89 4.91 11.73
C ARG A 150 21.61 4.90 10.90
N TYR A 151 20.46 4.72 11.53
CA TYR A 151 19.17 4.78 10.85
C TYR A 151 18.97 6.14 10.16
N ILE A 152 19.20 7.22 10.90
CA ILE A 152 19.11 8.58 10.34
C ILE A 152 19.97 8.70 9.09
N ASN A 153 21.25 8.31 9.16
CA ASN A 153 22.13 8.36 7.99
C ASN A 153 21.61 7.52 6.83
N ARG A 154 21.12 6.30 7.10
CA ARG A 154 20.64 5.40 6.04
C ARG A 154 19.43 5.95 5.31
N VAL A 155 18.46 6.54 6.03
CA VAL A 155 17.14 6.91 5.47
C VAL A 155 16.99 8.41 5.15
N THR A 156 17.93 9.27 5.55
CA THR A 156 17.88 10.71 5.24
C THR A 156 19.01 11.18 4.32
N ASN A 157 20.06 10.36 4.14
CA ASN A 157 21.18 10.70 3.26
C ASN A 157 20.73 10.63 1.78
N LYS A 158 20.81 11.77 1.10
CA LYS A 158 20.36 11.91 -0.29
C LYS A 158 21.03 10.93 -1.26
N LYS A 159 22.30 10.56 -1.03
CA LYS A 159 23.00 9.59 -1.89
C LYS A 159 22.39 8.19 -1.77
N ASN A 160 22.01 7.76 -0.57
CA ASN A 160 21.33 6.49 -0.37
C ASN A 160 19.94 6.49 -1.02
N LEU A 161 19.20 7.58 -0.82
CA LEU A 161 17.87 7.78 -1.37
C LEU A 161 17.89 7.78 -2.91
N GLU A 162 18.80 8.53 -3.51
CA GLU A 162 18.96 8.60 -4.97
C GLU A 162 19.46 7.28 -5.56
N ALA A 163 20.42 6.61 -4.90
CA ALA A 163 20.90 5.29 -5.34
C ALA A 163 19.80 4.24 -5.32
N SER A 164 18.93 4.29 -4.31
CA SER A 164 17.77 3.38 -4.20
C SER A 164 16.75 3.64 -5.30
N ASN A 165 16.46 4.90 -5.59
CA ASN A 165 15.57 5.28 -6.69
C ASN A 165 16.13 4.84 -8.05
N GLN A 166 17.42 5.04 -8.28
CA GLN A 166 18.07 4.60 -9.52
C GLN A 166 18.00 3.09 -9.66
N PHE A 167 18.36 2.36 -8.60
CA PHE A 167 18.29 0.90 -8.61
C PHE A 167 16.88 0.39 -8.90
N PHE A 168 15.84 1.02 -8.34
CA PHE A 168 14.46 0.66 -8.63
C PHE A 168 14.09 0.91 -10.10
N ALA A 169 14.51 2.03 -10.67
CA ALA A 169 14.29 2.30 -12.10
C ALA A 169 14.93 1.24 -12.99
N GLU A 170 16.17 0.83 -12.68
CA GLU A 170 16.86 -0.25 -13.39
C GLU A 170 16.13 -1.61 -13.23
N LEU A 171 15.62 -1.90 -12.04
CA LEU A 171 14.84 -3.10 -11.79
C LEU A 171 13.52 -3.12 -12.60
N VAL A 172 12.81 -2.00 -12.67
CA VAL A 172 11.59 -1.89 -13.47
C VAL A 172 11.89 -2.10 -14.95
N GLU A 173 12.98 -1.52 -15.47
CA GLU A 173 13.41 -1.75 -16.84
C GLU A 173 13.72 -3.23 -17.12
N GLU A 174 14.39 -3.92 -16.18
CA GLU A 174 14.66 -5.36 -16.29
C GLU A 174 13.36 -6.18 -16.26
N ILE A 175 12.42 -5.85 -15.39
CA ILE A 175 11.09 -6.51 -15.33
C ILE A 175 10.35 -6.32 -16.65
N HIS A 176 10.33 -5.11 -17.20
CA HIS A 176 9.72 -4.80 -18.50
C HIS A 176 10.40 -5.55 -19.66
N SER A 177 11.72 -5.69 -19.64
CA SER A 177 12.45 -6.45 -20.66
C SER A 177 12.07 -7.93 -20.73
N ARG A 178 11.53 -8.47 -19.63
CA ARG A 178 10.99 -9.82 -19.51
C ARG A 178 9.50 -9.93 -19.88
N GLY A 179 8.89 -8.82 -20.26
CA GLY A 179 7.46 -8.74 -20.62
C GLY A 179 6.51 -8.65 -19.41
N MET A 180 7.03 -8.49 -18.21
CA MET A 180 6.22 -8.31 -16.99
C MET A 180 5.96 -6.83 -16.69
N LYS A 181 4.94 -6.55 -15.89
CA LYS A 181 4.49 -5.22 -15.47
C LYS A 181 4.69 -5.01 -13.97
N VAL A 182 4.69 -3.75 -13.53
CA VAL A 182 4.90 -3.36 -12.12
C VAL A 182 3.78 -2.46 -11.62
N ILE A 183 3.20 -2.80 -10.47
CA ILE A 183 2.24 -1.96 -9.73
C ILE A 183 2.85 -1.61 -8.37
N LEU A 184 2.80 -0.32 -8.00
CA LEU A 184 3.17 0.16 -6.67
C LEU A 184 1.95 0.31 -5.77
N ASP A 185 2.17 0.18 -4.46
CA ASP A 185 1.19 0.49 -3.43
C ASP A 185 1.26 1.96 -3.04
N GLY A 186 0.13 2.65 -3.14
CA GLY A 186 -0.02 4.07 -2.83
C GLY A 186 -0.81 4.28 -1.55
N VAL A 187 -0.12 4.63 -0.48
CA VAL A 187 -0.71 4.92 0.83
C VAL A 187 -0.88 6.42 0.97
N PHE A 188 -2.01 6.95 0.51
CA PHE A 188 -2.23 8.41 0.44
C PHE A 188 -3.26 8.93 1.45
N ASN A 189 -3.95 8.05 2.18
CA ASN A 189 -4.87 8.44 3.24
C ASN A 189 -4.15 8.98 4.49
N HIS A 190 -3.01 8.41 4.81
CA HIS A 190 -2.19 8.71 5.98
C HIS A 190 -0.71 8.55 5.62
N CYS A 191 0.17 9.02 6.49
CA CYS A 191 1.59 8.72 6.43
C CYS A 191 2.05 8.06 7.75
N GLY A 192 3.35 7.86 7.92
CA GLY A 192 3.93 7.41 9.19
C GLY A 192 4.26 8.56 10.14
N SER A 193 4.37 8.30 11.44
CA SER A 193 4.82 9.30 12.42
C SER A 193 6.28 9.74 12.22
N PHE A 194 7.07 8.94 11.51
CA PHE A 194 8.45 9.25 11.09
C PHE A 194 8.50 10.14 9.83
N ASN A 195 7.35 10.42 9.20
CA ASN A 195 7.32 11.16 7.94
C ASN A 195 7.98 12.54 8.08
N LYS A 196 8.78 12.93 7.08
CA LYS A 196 9.54 14.18 7.05
C LYS A 196 8.69 15.43 7.23
N TRP A 197 7.41 15.39 6.85
CA TRP A 197 6.49 16.51 7.00
C TRP A 197 6.01 16.69 8.45
N LEU A 198 5.95 15.58 9.22
CA LEU A 198 5.59 15.62 10.65
C LEU A 198 6.82 15.65 11.54
N ASP A 199 7.78 14.77 11.27
CA ASP A 199 9.03 14.54 12.00
C ASP A 199 8.84 14.41 13.53
N ARG A 200 7.87 13.55 13.91
CA ARG A 200 7.61 13.27 15.34
C ARG A 200 8.83 12.73 16.07
N GLU A 201 9.66 11.97 15.37
CA GLU A 201 10.85 11.33 15.94
C GLU A 201 12.11 12.22 15.87
N GLU A 202 11.98 13.43 15.34
CA GLU A 202 13.04 14.46 15.22
C GLU A 202 14.28 13.99 14.44
N ILE A 203 14.13 12.97 13.57
CA ILE A 203 15.24 12.39 12.81
C ILE A 203 15.66 13.26 11.64
N TYR A 204 14.73 13.98 11.03
CA TYR A 204 15.01 14.93 9.95
C TYR A 204 15.60 16.23 10.51
N GLN A 205 15.14 16.68 11.69
CA GLN A 205 15.74 17.80 12.39
C GLN A 205 17.19 17.50 12.76
N VAL A 206 17.49 16.30 13.26
CA VAL A 206 18.87 15.89 13.62
C VAL A 206 19.77 15.82 12.39
N SER A 207 19.25 15.39 11.22
CA SER A 207 20.04 15.36 9.99
C SER A 207 20.47 16.76 9.53
N GLY A 208 19.66 17.78 9.81
CA GLY A 208 19.98 19.19 9.51
C GLY A 208 19.83 19.62 8.05
N ASP A 209 19.39 18.70 7.18
CA ASP A 209 19.23 18.93 5.74
C ASP A 209 17.78 19.18 5.29
N TYR A 210 16.85 19.23 6.24
CA TYR A 210 15.41 19.29 6.01
C TYR A 210 14.77 20.42 6.83
N GLU A 211 13.62 20.91 6.37
CA GLU A 211 12.78 21.84 7.13
C GLU A 211 12.21 21.18 8.39
N ASP A 212 11.95 21.96 9.42
CA ASP A 212 11.30 21.47 10.64
C ASP A 212 9.93 20.87 10.33
N GLY A 213 9.66 19.67 10.85
CA GLY A 213 8.37 19.01 10.72
C GLY A 213 7.24 19.74 11.46
N ALA A 214 5.99 19.45 11.06
CA ALA A 214 4.80 20.04 11.65
C ALA A 214 4.60 19.71 13.14
N PHE A 215 5.15 18.60 13.62
CA PHE A 215 5.15 18.25 15.04
C PHE A 215 6.05 19.22 15.85
N ILE A 216 7.19 19.58 15.29
CA ILE A 216 8.23 20.34 15.97
C ILE A 216 7.84 21.82 16.09
N SER A 217 7.38 22.43 14.99
CA SER A 217 7.15 23.88 14.91
C SER A 217 5.78 24.22 14.31
N LYS A 218 5.12 25.22 14.93
CA LYS A 218 3.91 25.82 14.33
C LYS A 218 4.19 26.59 13.04
N ASP A 219 5.45 27.01 12.84
CA ASP A 219 5.89 27.78 11.68
C ASP A 219 6.44 26.87 10.57
N SER A 220 6.34 25.54 10.75
CA SER A 220 6.69 24.54 9.74
C SER A 220 5.94 24.77 8.43
N PRO A 221 6.59 24.68 7.26
CA PRO A 221 5.89 24.73 5.97
C PRO A 221 4.85 23.60 5.83
N TYR A 222 5.00 22.50 6.56
CA TYR A 222 4.10 21.36 6.54
C TYR A 222 2.97 21.43 7.56
N ARG A 223 2.82 22.56 8.27
CA ARG A 223 1.87 22.75 9.36
C ARG A 223 0.44 22.33 9.00
N ASN A 224 0.00 22.70 7.80
CA ASN A 224 -1.36 22.45 7.33
C ASN A 224 -1.56 21.06 6.65
N PHE A 225 -0.48 20.27 6.52
CA PHE A 225 -0.56 18.89 6.02
C PHE A 225 -1.29 17.96 7.00
N PHE A 226 -1.42 18.41 8.26
CA PHE A 226 -2.06 17.67 9.34
C PHE A 226 -3.10 18.52 10.05
N GLY A 227 -4.15 17.88 10.56
CA GLY A 227 -5.12 18.49 11.47
C GLY A 227 -4.61 18.43 12.91
N PHE A 228 -4.46 19.59 13.56
CA PHE A 228 -4.11 19.65 14.99
C PHE A 228 -5.27 20.19 15.82
N GLN A 229 -5.55 19.52 16.93
CA GLN A 229 -6.68 19.87 17.81
C GLN A 229 -6.35 21.07 18.73
N ASP A 230 -5.12 21.15 19.25
CA ASP A 230 -4.66 22.25 20.09
C ASP A 230 -3.61 23.11 19.37
N GLN A 231 -3.99 24.37 19.11
CA GLN A 231 -3.13 25.35 18.42
C GLN A 231 -2.05 25.97 19.34
N PHE A 232 -2.08 25.68 20.63
CA PHE A 232 -1.16 26.20 21.65
C PHE A 232 -0.17 25.15 22.15
N ALA A 233 -0.26 23.89 21.66
CA ALA A 233 0.56 22.79 22.15
C ALA A 233 1.97 22.73 21.54
N TRP A 234 2.37 23.70 20.70
CA TRP A 234 3.74 23.77 20.21
C TRP A 234 4.70 24.37 21.23
N PRO A 235 5.99 23.99 21.16
CA PRO A 235 6.62 23.00 20.26
C PRO A 235 6.27 21.56 20.63
N TYR A 236 6.48 20.65 19.67
CA TYR A 236 6.24 19.20 19.82
C TYR A 236 4.77 18.86 20.02
N ASN A 237 3.93 19.29 19.07
CA ASN A 237 2.49 19.15 19.17
C ASN A 237 2.02 17.73 18.85
N THR A 238 1.58 17.02 19.89
CA THR A 238 1.08 15.63 19.79
C THR A 238 -0.39 15.54 19.45
N THR A 239 -1.10 16.67 19.24
CA THR A 239 -2.57 16.69 19.05
C THR A 239 -3.00 16.55 17.60
N TYR A 240 -2.12 16.07 16.72
CA TYR A 240 -2.47 15.78 15.34
C TYR A 240 -3.45 14.62 15.23
N GLU A 241 -4.27 14.63 14.18
CA GLU A 241 -5.21 13.57 13.90
C GLU A 241 -4.49 12.33 13.38
N GLY A 242 -4.77 11.17 13.98
CA GLY A 242 -4.37 9.86 13.49
C GLY A 242 -5.52 9.12 12.82
N TRP A 243 -5.25 8.39 11.74
CA TRP A 243 -6.24 7.52 11.10
C TRP A 243 -6.73 6.47 12.11
N TRP A 244 -8.06 6.42 12.31
CA TRP A 244 -8.72 5.63 13.36
C TRP A 244 -8.13 5.83 14.77
N GLY A 245 -7.55 7.02 15.05
CA GLY A 245 -6.93 7.35 16.32
C GLY A 245 -5.54 6.78 16.55
N HIS A 246 -4.92 6.17 15.55
CA HIS A 246 -3.54 5.69 15.62
C HIS A 246 -2.57 6.85 15.45
N ASP A 247 -1.82 7.16 16.50
CA ASP A 247 -0.84 8.24 16.52
C ASP A 247 0.42 7.94 15.66
N THR A 248 0.63 6.68 15.29
CA THR A 248 1.67 6.23 14.36
C THR A 248 1.28 6.37 12.89
N LEU A 249 0.00 6.67 12.61
CA LEU A 249 -0.56 6.82 11.27
C LEU A 249 -1.26 8.18 11.11
N PRO A 250 -0.50 9.30 11.08
CA PRO A 250 -1.04 10.65 10.93
C PRO A 250 -1.90 10.78 9.68
N LYS A 251 -3.13 11.26 9.85
CA LYS A 251 -4.08 11.51 8.75
C LYS A 251 -3.64 12.71 7.94
N LEU A 252 -3.60 12.59 6.61
CA LEU A 252 -3.27 13.67 5.70
C LEU A 252 -4.47 14.61 5.47
N ASN A 253 -4.24 15.92 5.57
CA ASN A 253 -5.28 16.95 5.57
C ASN A 253 -5.37 17.66 4.21
N TYR A 254 -5.99 17.01 3.24
CA TYR A 254 -6.15 17.52 1.88
C TYR A 254 -7.10 18.74 1.79
N GLU A 255 -8.04 18.85 2.71
CA GLU A 255 -8.94 20.01 2.81
C GLU A 255 -8.21 21.25 3.34
N GLY A 256 -7.14 21.06 4.11
CA GLY A 256 -6.38 22.12 4.78
C GLY A 256 -5.14 22.59 4.03
N SER A 257 -4.69 21.87 2.99
CA SER A 257 -3.45 22.21 2.29
C SER A 257 -3.49 21.88 0.80
N GLU A 258 -3.44 22.92 -0.01
CA GLU A 258 -3.29 22.82 -1.46
C GLU A 258 -1.89 22.31 -1.84
N GLU A 259 -0.85 22.69 -1.07
CA GLU A 259 0.53 22.25 -1.29
C GLU A 259 0.66 20.72 -1.10
N LEU A 260 0.06 20.16 -0.04
CA LEU A 260 0.00 18.71 0.15
C LEU A 260 -0.72 18.03 -1.01
N TYR A 261 -1.86 18.61 -1.42
CA TYR A 261 -2.67 18.08 -2.51
C TYR A 261 -1.85 18.00 -3.81
N ASP A 262 -1.20 19.11 -4.17
CA ASP A 262 -0.39 19.20 -5.39
C ASP A 262 0.86 18.30 -5.30
N ASP A 263 1.47 18.18 -4.13
CA ASP A 263 2.63 17.30 -3.94
C ASP A 263 2.27 15.83 -4.14
N ILE A 264 1.14 15.38 -3.62
CA ILE A 264 0.68 14.00 -3.86
C ILE A 264 0.30 13.78 -5.34
N MET A 265 -0.31 14.75 -6.02
CA MET A 265 -0.56 14.65 -7.47
C MET A 265 0.75 14.55 -8.27
N ARG A 266 1.79 15.29 -7.86
CA ARG A 266 3.15 15.17 -8.40
C ARG A 266 3.74 13.79 -8.16
N VAL A 267 3.66 13.27 -6.93
CA VAL A 267 4.14 11.93 -6.56
C VAL A 267 3.44 10.86 -7.42
N ALA A 268 2.11 10.95 -7.57
CA ALA A 268 1.32 10.02 -8.37
C ALA A 268 1.79 9.96 -9.84
N ALA A 269 2.11 11.10 -10.43
CA ALA A 269 2.63 11.20 -11.80
C ALA A 269 4.10 10.77 -11.90
N LYS A 270 4.93 11.10 -10.91
CA LYS A 270 6.37 10.81 -10.89
C LYS A 270 6.67 9.34 -11.13
N TRP A 271 6.06 8.45 -10.36
CA TRP A 271 6.41 7.03 -10.39
C TRP A 271 5.93 6.31 -11.65
N VAL A 272 4.88 6.80 -12.30
CA VAL A 272 4.42 6.25 -13.60
C VAL A 272 5.11 6.89 -14.81
N SER A 273 6.00 7.85 -14.57
CA SER A 273 6.79 8.57 -15.59
C SER A 273 8.23 8.06 -15.65
N PRO A 274 8.98 8.35 -16.74
CA PRO A 274 10.43 8.14 -16.76
C PRO A 274 11.15 8.85 -15.60
N PRO A 275 12.18 8.24 -14.99
CA PRO A 275 12.79 6.97 -15.38
C PRO A 275 12.12 5.72 -14.80
N TYR A 276 11.14 5.85 -13.91
CA TYR A 276 10.57 4.73 -13.17
C TYR A 276 9.60 3.90 -14.00
N ASN A 277 8.69 4.56 -14.75
CA ASN A 277 7.76 3.92 -15.69
C ASN A 277 6.93 2.77 -15.10
N VAL A 278 6.55 2.83 -13.82
CA VAL A 278 5.66 1.79 -13.27
C VAL A 278 4.31 1.80 -13.97
N ASP A 279 3.68 0.63 -14.04
CA ASP A 279 2.47 0.41 -14.84
C ASP A 279 1.17 0.69 -14.07
N GLY A 280 1.26 1.18 -12.85
CA GLY A 280 0.08 1.63 -12.11
C GLY A 280 0.22 1.64 -10.60
N TRP A 281 -0.91 1.94 -9.98
CA TRP A 281 -1.07 2.07 -8.53
C TRP A 281 -2.13 1.11 -8.00
N ARG A 282 -1.82 0.41 -6.91
CA ARG A 282 -2.82 -0.09 -5.96
C ARG A 282 -2.97 1.00 -4.89
N LEU A 283 -4.18 1.32 -4.51
CA LEU A 283 -4.47 2.43 -3.59
C LEU A 283 -4.98 1.87 -2.26
N ASP A 284 -4.19 2.09 -1.22
CA ASP A 284 -4.48 1.67 0.15
C ASP A 284 -5.65 2.46 0.72
N VAL A 285 -6.60 1.78 1.37
CA VAL A 285 -7.79 2.33 2.04
C VAL A 285 -8.42 3.52 1.29
N ALA A 286 -8.57 3.38 -0.01
CA ALA A 286 -8.89 4.48 -0.92
C ALA A 286 -10.19 5.21 -0.59
N ALA A 287 -11.17 4.53 -0.01
CA ALA A 287 -12.45 5.13 0.39
C ALA A 287 -12.34 6.05 1.62
N ASP A 288 -11.32 5.85 2.46
CA ASP A 288 -11.13 6.62 3.71
C ASP A 288 -10.41 7.96 3.48
N LEU A 289 -9.84 8.18 2.29
CA LEU A 289 -9.06 9.37 1.99
C LEU A 289 -9.88 10.65 2.08
N GLY A 290 -9.29 11.69 2.69
CA GLY A 290 -9.93 12.97 2.94
C GLY A 290 -10.85 12.94 4.18
N HIS A 291 -11.49 14.09 4.49
CA HIS A 291 -12.40 14.23 5.63
C HIS A 291 -13.86 14.37 5.18
N SER A 292 -14.09 14.39 3.87
CA SER A 292 -15.43 14.48 3.27
C SER A 292 -15.55 13.63 2.01
N PRO A 293 -16.76 13.11 1.71
CA PRO A 293 -16.99 12.42 0.44
C PRO A 293 -16.67 13.29 -0.79
N GLU A 294 -16.92 14.58 -0.71
CA GLU A 294 -16.63 15.55 -1.77
C GLU A 294 -15.14 15.64 -2.07
N MET A 295 -14.30 15.70 -1.02
CA MET A 295 -12.84 15.68 -1.16
C MET A 295 -12.36 14.33 -1.69
N ASN A 296 -12.86 13.22 -1.15
CA ASN A 296 -12.49 11.89 -1.63
C ASN A 296 -12.71 11.76 -3.14
N HIS A 297 -13.92 12.05 -3.61
CA HIS A 297 -14.23 11.95 -5.03
C HIS A 297 -13.48 12.97 -5.90
N LYS A 298 -13.23 14.19 -5.40
CA LYS A 298 -12.41 15.19 -6.09
C LYS A 298 -10.98 14.68 -6.24
N PHE A 299 -10.39 14.20 -5.15
CA PHE A 299 -9.01 13.69 -5.11
C PHE A 299 -8.82 12.57 -6.15
N TRP A 300 -9.68 11.56 -6.17
CA TRP A 300 -9.51 10.43 -7.07
C TRP A 300 -9.73 10.81 -8.55
N ARG A 301 -10.54 11.81 -8.86
CA ARG A 301 -10.63 12.35 -10.22
C ARG A 301 -9.34 13.06 -10.65
N ASP A 302 -8.78 13.88 -9.77
CA ASP A 302 -7.56 14.62 -10.06
C ASP A 302 -6.33 13.67 -10.07
N PHE A 303 -6.30 12.70 -9.18
CA PHE A 303 -5.30 11.61 -9.18
C PHE A 303 -5.32 10.85 -10.51
N ARG A 304 -6.49 10.41 -10.95
CA ARG A 304 -6.64 9.78 -12.27
C ARG A 304 -6.13 10.67 -13.39
N LYS A 305 -6.49 11.94 -13.38
CA LYS A 305 -6.03 12.90 -14.39
C LYS A 305 -4.51 13.01 -14.41
N SER A 306 -3.86 13.12 -13.24
CA SER A 306 -2.41 13.19 -13.12
C SER A 306 -1.73 11.92 -13.63
N VAL A 307 -2.18 10.74 -13.17
CA VAL A 307 -1.63 9.44 -13.58
C VAL A 307 -1.82 9.19 -15.07
N LYS A 308 -3.05 9.37 -15.61
CA LYS A 308 -3.35 9.08 -17.02
C LYS A 308 -2.76 10.11 -17.99
N THR A 309 -2.45 11.30 -17.51
CA THR A 309 -1.71 12.30 -18.31
C THR A 309 -0.23 11.89 -18.42
N ALA A 310 0.35 11.38 -17.34
CA ALA A 310 1.74 10.92 -17.31
C ALA A 310 1.93 9.57 -18.04
N ASN A 311 1.00 8.63 -17.81
CA ASN A 311 1.00 7.31 -18.43
C ASN A 311 -0.44 6.84 -18.67
N PRO A 312 -0.98 6.97 -19.90
CA PRO A 312 -2.35 6.55 -20.22
C PRO A 312 -2.63 5.05 -19.96
N ASP A 313 -1.59 4.21 -20.04
CA ASP A 313 -1.67 2.76 -19.84
C ASP A 313 -1.46 2.32 -18.38
N ALA A 314 -1.23 3.25 -17.46
CA ALA A 314 -1.14 2.93 -16.03
C ALA A 314 -2.50 2.54 -15.48
N ILE A 315 -2.59 1.42 -14.72
CA ILE A 315 -3.81 1.02 -14.03
C ILE A 315 -3.97 1.76 -12.69
N ILE A 316 -5.21 2.04 -12.31
CA ILE A 316 -5.58 2.55 -10.99
C ILE A 316 -6.51 1.53 -10.34
N LEU A 317 -5.95 0.74 -9.44
CA LEU A 317 -6.61 -0.36 -8.73
C LEU A 317 -6.76 0.02 -7.26
N ALA A 318 -7.98 0.13 -6.75
CA ALA A 318 -8.22 0.55 -5.38
C ALA A 318 -8.50 -0.63 -4.44
N GLU A 319 -7.99 -0.54 -3.23
CA GLU A 319 -8.51 -1.33 -2.13
C GLU A 319 -9.82 -0.70 -1.63
N HIS A 320 -10.88 -1.50 -1.61
CA HIS A 320 -12.16 -1.10 -1.09
C HIS A 320 -12.96 -2.31 -0.65
N TYR A 321 -13.55 -2.22 0.53
CA TYR A 321 -14.50 -3.19 1.06
C TYR A 321 -15.92 -2.68 0.85
N GLY A 322 -16.78 -3.49 0.25
CA GLY A 322 -18.14 -3.12 -0.11
C GLY A 322 -18.33 -2.76 -1.58
N ASP A 323 -19.48 -2.19 -1.94
CA ASP A 323 -19.84 -1.87 -3.32
C ASP A 323 -19.01 -0.68 -3.87
N PRO A 324 -18.12 -0.89 -4.85
CA PRO A 324 -17.25 0.17 -5.38
C PRO A 324 -17.94 1.09 -6.37
N LYS A 325 -19.23 0.96 -6.55
CA LYS A 325 -20.00 1.61 -7.61
C LYS A 325 -19.84 3.12 -7.65
N GLU A 326 -19.77 3.81 -6.50
CA GLU A 326 -19.64 5.26 -6.43
C GLU A 326 -18.39 5.78 -7.14
N TRP A 327 -17.30 5.01 -7.13
CA TRP A 327 -16.04 5.36 -7.77
C TRP A 327 -15.90 4.82 -9.20
N LEU A 328 -16.60 3.71 -9.51
CA LEU A 328 -16.46 3.05 -10.81
C LEU A 328 -17.46 3.50 -11.86
N GLN A 329 -18.67 3.92 -11.47
CA GLN A 329 -19.80 4.12 -12.38
C GLN A 329 -19.63 5.23 -13.43
N ARG A 330 -18.71 6.17 -13.22
CA ARG A 330 -18.44 7.29 -14.15
C ARG A 330 -17.19 7.09 -14.99
N GLY A 331 -16.28 6.18 -14.59
CA GLY A 331 -15.00 5.95 -15.25
C GLY A 331 -14.00 7.10 -15.11
N ASP A 332 -14.21 7.98 -14.14
CA ASP A 332 -13.40 9.18 -13.92
C ASP A 332 -12.54 9.13 -12.65
N GLN A 333 -12.56 7.98 -11.93
CA GLN A 333 -11.80 7.78 -10.69
C GLN A 333 -10.95 6.52 -10.82
N TRP A 334 -11.31 5.40 -10.16
CA TRP A 334 -10.57 4.16 -10.25
C TRP A 334 -10.86 3.40 -11.56
N ASP A 335 -9.90 2.63 -12.03
CA ASP A 335 -10.11 1.69 -13.14
C ASP A 335 -10.82 0.43 -12.66
N THR A 336 -10.44 -0.07 -11.48
CA THR A 336 -10.96 -1.29 -10.88
C THR A 336 -10.63 -1.35 -9.39
N VAL A 337 -10.98 -2.45 -8.73
CA VAL A 337 -10.71 -2.69 -7.30
C VAL A 337 -10.14 -4.09 -7.06
N MET A 338 -9.58 -4.28 -5.86
CA MET A 338 -9.40 -5.61 -5.26
C MET A 338 -10.78 -6.23 -5.08
N ASN A 339 -11.00 -7.39 -5.70
CA ASN A 339 -12.34 -7.95 -5.88
C ASN A 339 -12.80 -8.76 -4.66
N TYR A 340 -12.97 -8.08 -3.55
CA TYR A 340 -13.36 -8.73 -2.29
C TYR A 340 -14.79 -9.27 -2.34
N ASP A 341 -15.76 -8.42 -2.66
CA ASP A 341 -17.18 -8.79 -2.56
C ASP A 341 -17.69 -9.64 -3.74
N ALA A 342 -17.13 -9.42 -4.96
CA ALA A 342 -17.53 -10.20 -6.13
C ALA A 342 -16.68 -11.48 -6.33
N PHE A 343 -15.67 -11.74 -5.51
CA PHE A 343 -14.83 -12.93 -5.65
C PHE A 343 -14.38 -13.52 -4.31
N MET A 344 -13.52 -12.83 -3.54
CA MET A 344 -12.87 -13.40 -2.35
C MET A 344 -13.89 -13.86 -1.31
N GLU A 345 -14.84 -13.00 -0.96
CA GLU A 345 -15.82 -13.24 0.09
C GLU A 345 -16.75 -14.43 -0.26
N PRO A 346 -17.47 -14.42 -1.40
CA PRO A 346 -18.36 -15.52 -1.73
C PRO A 346 -17.64 -16.86 -1.92
N LEU A 347 -16.44 -16.84 -2.49
CA LEU A 347 -15.67 -18.06 -2.66
C LEU A 347 -15.16 -18.61 -1.31
N THR A 348 -14.78 -17.73 -0.40
CA THR A 348 -14.30 -18.11 0.93
C THR A 348 -15.39 -18.85 1.72
N TRP A 349 -16.55 -18.23 1.96
CA TRP A 349 -17.58 -18.91 2.73
C TRP A 349 -18.21 -20.10 2.00
N PHE A 350 -18.29 -20.07 0.67
CA PHE A 350 -18.79 -21.20 -0.09
C PHE A 350 -17.94 -22.47 0.08
N LEU A 351 -16.61 -22.32 0.03
CA LEU A 351 -15.69 -23.47 0.13
C LEU A 351 -15.37 -23.83 1.58
N THR A 352 -15.22 -22.85 2.45
CA THR A 352 -14.70 -23.06 3.81
C THR A 352 -15.78 -22.99 4.89
N GLY A 353 -16.87 -22.27 4.66
CA GLY A 353 -17.86 -21.92 5.67
C GLY A 353 -17.38 -20.83 6.63
N MET A 354 -16.36 -20.08 6.26
CA MET A 354 -15.77 -18.99 7.06
C MET A 354 -15.91 -17.66 6.32
N GLU A 355 -16.01 -16.59 7.07
CA GLU A 355 -15.88 -15.21 6.55
C GLU A 355 -14.41 -14.89 6.30
N LYS A 356 -14.10 -13.97 5.39
CA LYS A 356 -12.71 -13.70 4.96
C LYS A 356 -11.85 -12.94 5.99
N HIS A 357 -12.48 -12.13 6.86
CA HIS A 357 -11.78 -11.26 7.79
C HIS A 357 -11.80 -11.73 9.23
N SER A 358 -12.99 -12.13 9.69
CA SER A 358 -13.30 -12.20 11.12
C SER A 358 -13.11 -13.58 11.71
N ASP A 359 -12.73 -14.57 10.93
CA ASP A 359 -12.74 -15.97 11.33
C ASP A 359 -14.13 -16.47 11.82
N GLU A 360 -15.19 -15.71 11.53
CA GLU A 360 -16.55 -16.12 11.84
C GLU A 360 -16.97 -17.30 10.99
N SER A 361 -17.58 -18.27 11.67
CA SER A 361 -18.15 -19.42 10.99
C SER A 361 -19.52 -19.07 10.38
N LYS A 362 -19.68 -19.35 9.08
CA LYS A 362 -20.94 -19.22 8.31
C LYS A 362 -21.30 -20.58 7.67
N PRO A 363 -21.57 -21.60 8.48
CA PRO A 363 -21.76 -22.96 8.00
C PRO A 363 -22.98 -23.10 7.09
N GLU A 364 -24.00 -22.25 7.24
CA GLU A 364 -25.19 -22.20 6.41
C GLU A 364 -24.90 -21.80 4.95
N LEU A 365 -23.82 -21.07 4.71
CA LEU A 365 -23.40 -20.64 3.38
C LEU A 365 -22.48 -21.67 2.70
N LYS A 366 -21.87 -22.58 3.47
CA LYS A 366 -20.96 -23.59 2.94
C LYS A 366 -21.65 -24.50 1.94
N GLY A 367 -21.17 -24.49 0.69
CA GLY A 367 -21.75 -25.31 -0.39
C GLY A 367 -23.11 -24.82 -0.91
N SER A 368 -23.60 -23.68 -0.44
CA SER A 368 -24.87 -23.09 -0.91
C SER A 368 -24.68 -22.46 -2.29
N VAL A 369 -24.96 -23.23 -3.35
CA VAL A 369 -24.84 -22.77 -4.74
C VAL A 369 -25.76 -21.55 -5.00
N LYS A 370 -26.94 -21.54 -4.41
CA LYS A 370 -27.91 -20.44 -4.59
C LYS A 370 -27.37 -19.13 -4.07
N ASP A 371 -26.80 -19.14 -2.86
CA ASP A 371 -26.27 -17.91 -2.23
C ASP A 371 -24.97 -17.48 -2.91
N PHE A 372 -24.10 -18.42 -3.26
CA PHE A 372 -22.89 -18.16 -4.02
C PHE A 372 -23.19 -17.50 -5.37
N GLU A 373 -24.07 -18.10 -6.18
CA GLU A 373 -24.45 -17.56 -7.49
C GLU A 373 -25.14 -16.19 -7.34
N GLY A 374 -25.99 -16.04 -6.33
CA GLY A 374 -26.68 -14.79 -6.04
C GLY A 374 -25.73 -13.67 -5.67
N SER A 375 -24.78 -13.94 -4.79
CA SER A 375 -23.75 -12.99 -4.34
C SER A 375 -22.83 -12.59 -5.50
N MET A 376 -22.27 -13.57 -6.22
CA MET A 376 -21.41 -13.31 -7.38
C MET A 376 -22.10 -12.44 -8.43
N ARG A 377 -23.33 -12.77 -8.79
CA ARG A 377 -24.10 -11.97 -9.77
C ARG A 377 -24.40 -10.57 -9.28
N HIS A 378 -24.71 -10.41 -8.00
CA HIS A 378 -25.03 -9.10 -7.43
C HIS A 378 -23.83 -8.16 -7.52
N TYR A 379 -22.69 -8.58 -6.99
CA TYR A 379 -21.51 -7.73 -6.94
C TYR A 379 -20.83 -7.56 -8.30
N MET A 380 -20.77 -8.58 -9.12
CA MET A 380 -20.24 -8.45 -10.49
C MET A 380 -21.05 -7.46 -11.34
N ALA A 381 -22.33 -7.24 -11.05
CA ALA A 381 -23.16 -6.29 -11.75
C ALA A 381 -22.81 -4.81 -11.42
N SER A 382 -22.04 -4.56 -10.37
CA SER A 382 -21.52 -3.23 -10.03
C SER A 382 -20.40 -2.76 -10.97
N PHE A 383 -19.80 -3.68 -11.71
CA PHE A 383 -18.69 -3.41 -12.62
C PHE A 383 -19.15 -3.28 -14.07
N GLN A 384 -18.50 -2.42 -14.82
CA GLN A 384 -18.45 -2.52 -16.27
C GLN A 384 -17.55 -3.69 -16.68
N THR A 385 -17.79 -4.30 -17.86
CA THR A 385 -17.02 -5.50 -18.27
C THR A 385 -15.51 -5.25 -18.29
N SER A 386 -15.05 -4.09 -18.77
CA SER A 386 -13.60 -3.76 -18.76
C SER A 386 -13.03 -3.65 -17.35
N GLN A 387 -13.80 -3.11 -16.41
CA GLN A 387 -13.41 -3.01 -15.00
C GLN A 387 -13.31 -4.39 -14.34
N LEU A 388 -14.32 -5.25 -14.60
CA LEU A 388 -14.35 -6.60 -14.05
C LEU A 388 -13.21 -7.48 -14.58
N LEU A 389 -12.82 -7.30 -15.85
CA LEU A 389 -11.75 -8.09 -16.47
C LEU A 389 -10.37 -7.79 -15.89
N CYS A 390 -10.18 -6.63 -15.26
CA CYS A 390 -8.94 -6.26 -14.54
C CYS A 390 -9.10 -6.19 -13.02
N ALA A 391 -10.26 -6.58 -12.48
CA ALA A 391 -10.45 -6.68 -11.04
C ALA A 391 -9.50 -7.74 -10.44
N MET A 392 -8.85 -7.38 -9.33
CA MET A 392 -7.87 -8.25 -8.69
C MET A 392 -8.56 -9.36 -7.90
N ASN A 393 -8.61 -10.54 -8.48
CA ASN A 393 -9.15 -11.74 -7.85
C ASN A 393 -8.07 -12.45 -7.04
N GLU A 394 -8.25 -12.52 -5.74
CA GLU A 394 -7.33 -13.20 -4.82
C GLU A 394 -8.09 -14.00 -3.77
N LEU A 395 -7.43 -15.01 -3.22
CA LEU A 395 -8.00 -15.84 -2.15
C LEU A 395 -7.56 -15.40 -0.77
N SER A 396 -6.41 -14.74 -0.68
CA SER A 396 -5.85 -14.14 0.53
C SER A 396 -4.72 -13.19 0.14
N ASN A 397 -4.45 -12.24 1.02
CA ASN A 397 -3.34 -11.29 0.90
C ASN A 397 -2.66 -11.10 2.27
N HIS A 398 -1.90 -10.03 2.44
CA HIS A 398 -1.18 -9.72 3.68
C HIS A 398 -2.11 -9.36 4.87
N ASP A 399 -3.36 -8.95 4.60
CA ASP A 399 -4.36 -8.58 5.63
C ASP A 399 -5.26 -9.77 6.05
N HIS A 400 -5.22 -10.86 5.31
CA HIS A 400 -6.13 -11.99 5.51
C HIS A 400 -5.37 -13.26 5.86
N SER A 401 -6.03 -14.13 6.64
CA SER A 401 -5.51 -15.47 6.87
C SER A 401 -5.35 -16.22 5.54
N ARG A 402 -4.34 -17.09 5.46
CA ARG A 402 -4.09 -17.89 4.26
C ARG A 402 -5.30 -18.80 3.96
N PHE A 403 -5.72 -18.83 2.69
CA PHE A 403 -6.90 -19.59 2.27
C PHE A 403 -6.86 -21.04 2.75
N MET A 404 -5.72 -21.71 2.63
CA MET A 404 -5.55 -23.09 3.05
C MET A 404 -5.70 -23.30 4.56
N THR A 405 -5.50 -22.28 5.38
CA THR A 405 -5.70 -22.36 6.84
C THR A 405 -7.15 -22.14 7.25
N ARG A 406 -7.95 -21.43 6.44
CA ARG A 406 -9.40 -21.22 6.70
C ARG A 406 -10.22 -22.50 6.59
N THR A 407 -9.67 -23.56 6.03
CA THR A 407 -10.36 -24.86 5.92
C THR A 407 -10.38 -25.64 7.23
N ASN A 408 -9.63 -25.24 8.23
CA ASN A 408 -9.52 -25.91 9.53
C ASN A 408 -10.33 -25.15 10.59
N GLU A 409 -10.97 -25.90 11.49
CA GLU A 409 -11.76 -25.33 12.62
C GLU A 409 -10.96 -24.51 13.65
N LYS A 410 -9.64 -24.48 13.51
CA LYS A 410 -8.69 -23.79 14.39
C LYS A 410 -7.85 -22.78 13.63
N VAL A 411 -8.49 -21.93 12.83
CA VAL A 411 -7.75 -20.85 12.17
C VAL A 411 -7.50 -19.76 13.19
N GLY A 412 -6.33 -19.75 13.77
CA GLY A 412 -5.81 -18.57 14.42
C GLY A 412 -5.36 -17.56 13.35
N ARG A 413 -5.47 -16.27 13.63
CA ARG A 413 -4.88 -15.22 12.79
C ARG A 413 -3.38 -15.52 12.61
N ALA A 414 -2.98 -15.69 11.38
CA ALA A 414 -1.57 -15.84 11.07
C ALA A 414 -0.82 -14.54 11.34
#